data_d32da6ac5fd105f6d4a0c7969909528b
#
_entry.id   d32da6ac5fd105f6d4a0c7969909528b
#
_cell.length_a   1.000
_cell.length_b   1.000
_cell.length_c   1.000
_cell.angle_alpha   90.00
_cell.angle_beta   90.00
_cell.angle_gamma   90.00
#
_symmetry.space_group_name_H-M   'P 1'
#
loop_
_entity.id
_entity.type
_entity.pdbx_description
1 polymer ?
#
loop_
_entity_poly.entity_id
_entity_poly.type
_entity_poly.pdbx_seq_one_letter_code
_entity_poly.pdbx_strand_id
1 'polypeptide(L)'
;MCIRDRNEFITTAKSITNGDSSGWVICFIPASTHEKTSRRYAKLANALRQQGFVVAENAITNAYDTESGHLSGKSEDPIASFEFSRNAFVGKKVILIDDIITRGTTFNKTADKLESMGAVCVTGLFLAKTINPDYAGYSSGMYEPDDEPDYDDYYEEETYDNYNGSYAQDVEGWSDQDIDDVLDGDPDAYWNID
;
A
#
# COMPACT_ATOMS: atom_id res chain seq x y z
N MET A 1 -6.19 -7.51 12.17
CA MET A 1 -7.52 -7.05 11.73
C MET A 1 -8.58 -7.44 12.76
N CYS A 2 -9.35 -6.50 13.28
CA CYS A 2 -10.38 -6.74 14.30
C CYS A 2 -11.70 -7.29 13.70
N ILE A 3 -12.67 -7.66 14.55
CA ILE A 3 -13.97 -8.18 14.09
C ILE A 3 -14.74 -7.10 13.33
N ARG A 4 -14.71 -5.86 13.80
CA ARG A 4 -15.39 -4.72 13.17
C ARG A 4 -14.88 -4.50 11.74
N ASP A 5 -13.56 -4.44 11.57
CA ASP A 5 -12.93 -4.26 10.26
C ASP A 5 -13.34 -5.35 9.27
N ARG A 6 -13.38 -6.62 9.72
CA ARG A 6 -13.82 -7.74 8.88
C ARG A 6 -15.29 -7.60 8.43
N ASN A 7 -16.17 -7.15 9.33
CA ASN A 7 -17.56 -6.94 8.99
C ASN A 7 -17.74 -5.81 7.97
N GLU A 8 -16.97 -4.73 8.10
CA GLU A 8 -16.96 -3.63 7.11
C GLU A 8 -16.52 -4.13 5.73
N PHE A 9 -15.43 -4.90 5.64
CA PHE A 9 -15.00 -5.49 4.38
C PHE A 9 -16.07 -6.39 3.76
N ILE A 10 -16.71 -7.25 4.56
CA ILE A 10 -17.76 -8.16 4.08
C ILE A 10 -18.97 -7.37 3.57
N THR A 11 -19.42 -6.38 4.33
CA THR A 11 -20.59 -5.55 3.98
C THR A 11 -20.32 -4.79 2.69
N THR A 12 -19.14 -4.19 2.56
CA THR A 12 -18.76 -3.43 1.37
C THR A 12 -18.56 -4.35 0.16
N ALA A 13 -17.95 -5.53 0.33
CA ALA A 13 -17.82 -6.51 -0.75
C ALA A 13 -19.19 -6.98 -1.27
N LYS A 14 -20.16 -7.21 -0.37
CA LYS A 14 -21.56 -7.51 -0.77
C LYS A 14 -22.21 -6.36 -1.52
N SER A 15 -21.98 -5.12 -1.11
CA SER A 15 -22.48 -3.94 -1.81
C SER A 15 -21.88 -3.81 -3.22
N ILE A 16 -20.54 -3.97 -3.37
CA ILE A 16 -19.86 -3.92 -4.67
C ILE A 16 -20.43 -4.99 -5.62
N THR A 17 -20.72 -6.17 -5.13
CA THR A 17 -21.25 -7.28 -5.94
C THR A 17 -22.77 -7.27 -6.09
N ASN A 18 -23.47 -6.31 -5.50
CA ASN A 18 -24.94 -6.29 -5.42
C ASN A 18 -25.53 -7.62 -4.90
N GLY A 19 -24.80 -8.29 -4.00
CA GLY A 19 -25.19 -9.59 -3.42
C GLY A 19 -24.93 -10.80 -4.33
N ASP A 20 -24.50 -10.61 -5.58
CA ASP A 20 -24.12 -11.70 -6.49
C ASP A 20 -22.60 -11.77 -6.64
N SER A 21 -21.98 -12.71 -5.95
CA SER A 21 -20.55 -12.95 -6.02
C SER A 21 -20.10 -13.78 -7.24
N SER A 22 -21.03 -14.19 -8.12
CA SER A 22 -20.68 -14.97 -9.29
C SER A 22 -19.81 -14.16 -10.25
N GLY A 23 -18.74 -14.77 -10.75
CA GLY A 23 -17.77 -14.06 -11.61
C GLY A 23 -16.82 -13.10 -10.88
N TRP A 24 -16.95 -12.92 -9.56
CA TRP A 24 -16.02 -12.16 -8.75
C TRP A 24 -14.98 -13.04 -8.07
N VAL A 25 -13.78 -12.51 -7.90
CA VAL A 25 -12.72 -13.09 -7.08
C VAL A 25 -12.14 -12.01 -6.15
N ILE A 26 -11.89 -12.38 -4.92
CA ILE A 26 -11.24 -11.50 -3.95
C ILE A 26 -9.79 -11.92 -3.80
N CYS A 27 -8.87 -10.96 -3.84
CA CYS A 27 -7.46 -11.16 -3.54
C CYS A 27 -6.91 -10.01 -2.68
N PHE A 28 -5.68 -10.15 -2.23
CA PHE A 28 -5.05 -9.22 -1.30
C PHE A 28 -3.75 -8.68 -1.89
N ILE A 29 -3.44 -7.42 -1.60
CA ILE A 29 -2.10 -6.89 -1.80
C ILE A 29 -1.19 -7.51 -0.74
N PRO A 30 -0.10 -8.20 -1.13
CA PRO A 30 0.76 -8.87 -0.17
C PRO A 30 1.51 -7.87 0.71
N ALA A 31 1.66 -8.19 1.99
CA ALA A 31 2.59 -7.50 2.88
C ALA A 31 4.03 -7.88 2.54
N SER A 32 5.02 -7.29 3.21
CA SER A 32 6.45 -7.52 2.93
C SER A 32 6.90 -8.99 3.03
N THR A 33 6.18 -9.83 3.78
CA THR A 33 6.45 -11.27 3.88
C THR A 33 5.18 -12.09 3.76
N HIS A 34 5.32 -13.35 3.36
CA HIS A 34 4.21 -14.30 3.29
C HIS A 34 3.54 -14.50 4.66
N GLU A 35 4.32 -14.59 5.73
CA GLU A 35 3.80 -14.73 7.10
C GLU A 35 2.97 -13.50 7.51
N LYS A 36 3.47 -12.29 7.25
CA LYS A 36 2.72 -11.05 7.53
C LYS A 36 1.43 -10.98 6.74
N THR A 37 1.44 -11.37 5.47
CA THR A 37 0.24 -11.43 4.61
C THR A 37 -0.78 -12.40 5.20
N SER A 38 -0.37 -13.63 5.51
CA SER A 38 -1.24 -14.65 6.10
C SER A 38 -1.81 -14.21 7.44
N ARG A 39 -0.97 -13.69 8.35
CA ARG A 39 -1.41 -13.17 9.66
C ARG A 39 -2.42 -12.04 9.53
N ARG A 40 -2.26 -11.18 8.50
CA ARG A 40 -3.15 -10.04 8.25
C ARG A 40 -4.52 -10.49 7.75
N TYR A 41 -4.57 -11.40 6.77
CA TYR A 41 -5.76 -11.65 5.98
C TYR A 41 -6.45 -13.00 6.21
N ALA A 42 -5.82 -14.01 6.83
CA ALA A 42 -6.40 -15.35 6.97
C ALA A 42 -7.80 -15.36 7.60
N LYS A 43 -8.00 -14.55 8.65
CA LYS A 43 -9.33 -14.46 9.31
C LYS A 43 -10.37 -13.78 8.43
N LEU A 44 -9.98 -12.78 7.64
CA LEU A 44 -10.87 -12.12 6.69
C LEU A 44 -11.21 -13.05 5.53
N ALA A 45 -10.23 -13.72 4.96
CA ALA A 45 -10.40 -14.66 3.87
C ALA A 45 -11.38 -15.78 4.24
N ASN A 46 -11.25 -16.36 5.43
CA ASN A 46 -12.20 -17.36 5.94
C ASN A 46 -13.60 -16.79 6.09
N ALA A 47 -13.75 -15.58 6.63
CA ALA A 47 -15.05 -14.94 6.79
C ALA A 47 -15.71 -14.63 5.43
N LEU A 48 -14.95 -14.17 4.45
CA LEU A 48 -15.45 -13.92 3.09
C LEU A 48 -15.89 -15.21 2.40
N ARG A 49 -15.14 -16.32 2.55
CA ARG A 49 -15.54 -17.63 2.03
C ARG A 49 -16.85 -18.13 2.65
N GLN A 50 -17.04 -17.91 3.95
CA GLN A 50 -18.29 -18.24 4.63
C GLN A 50 -19.49 -17.45 4.09
N GLN A 51 -19.25 -16.30 3.48
CA GLN A 51 -20.28 -15.48 2.82
C GLN A 51 -20.45 -15.83 1.33
N GLY A 52 -19.79 -16.87 0.83
CA GLY A 52 -19.92 -17.35 -0.55
C GLY A 52 -18.99 -16.68 -1.56
N PHE A 53 -18.00 -15.89 -1.13
CA PHE A 53 -17.01 -15.32 -2.02
C PHE A 53 -15.92 -16.32 -2.40
N VAL A 54 -15.48 -16.26 -3.64
CA VAL A 54 -14.24 -16.92 -4.08
C VAL A 54 -13.05 -16.05 -3.63
N VAL A 55 -12.20 -16.60 -2.79
CA VAL A 55 -11.02 -15.89 -2.26
C VAL A 55 -9.75 -16.58 -2.69
N ALA A 56 -8.94 -15.88 -3.49
CA ALA A 56 -7.67 -16.35 -4.03
C ALA A 56 -6.50 -15.74 -3.22
N GLU A 57 -6.28 -16.25 -2.01
CA GLU A 57 -5.30 -15.70 -1.05
C GLU A 57 -3.86 -15.64 -1.60
N ASN A 58 -3.48 -16.64 -2.39
CA ASN A 58 -2.13 -16.77 -2.92
C ASN A 58 -2.04 -16.43 -4.41
N ALA A 59 -3.02 -15.69 -4.93
CA ALA A 59 -3.01 -15.30 -6.33
C ALA A 59 -2.04 -14.16 -6.63
N ILE A 60 -1.70 -13.37 -5.60
CA ILE A 60 -0.64 -12.38 -5.61
C ILE A 60 0.27 -12.68 -4.41
N THR A 61 1.55 -12.90 -4.65
CA THR A 61 2.55 -13.21 -3.62
C THR A 61 3.83 -12.43 -3.87
N ASN A 62 4.69 -12.31 -2.87
CA ASN A 62 6.04 -11.83 -3.09
C ASN A 62 6.93 -12.98 -3.56
N ALA A 63 7.78 -12.73 -4.56
CA ALA A 63 8.80 -13.67 -5.04
C ALA A 63 9.84 -14.00 -3.94
N TYR A 64 10.05 -13.07 -3.02
CA TYR A 64 10.96 -13.21 -1.89
C TYR A 64 10.49 -12.34 -0.72
N ASP A 65 10.79 -12.77 0.50
CA ASP A 65 10.50 -11.99 1.70
C ASP A 65 11.42 -10.75 1.77
N THR A 66 10.84 -9.56 1.77
CA THR A 66 11.57 -8.28 1.79
C THR A 66 11.76 -7.74 3.21
N GLU A 67 12.16 -8.59 4.17
CA GLU A 67 12.43 -8.12 5.54
C GLU A 67 13.66 -7.20 5.66
N SER A 68 14.47 -7.10 4.62
CA SER A 68 15.72 -6.34 4.61
C SER A 68 15.69 -5.29 3.52
N GLY A 69 14.78 -4.31 3.62
CA GLY A 69 14.69 -3.18 2.68
C GLY A 69 15.92 -2.25 2.66
N HIS A 70 17.01 -2.60 3.38
CA HIS A 70 18.23 -1.80 3.46
C HIS A 70 19.38 -2.25 2.54
N LEU A 71 19.25 -3.35 1.80
CA LEU A 71 20.36 -3.92 1.04
C LEU A 71 20.17 -4.02 -0.48
N SER A 72 19.00 -3.72 -1.02
CA SER A 72 18.83 -3.55 -2.45
C SER A 72 18.11 -2.24 -2.70
N GLY A 73 18.70 -1.36 -3.52
CA GLY A 73 18.13 -0.06 -3.86
C GLY A 73 16.64 -0.16 -4.08
N LYS A 74 15.88 0.80 -3.53
CA LYS A 74 14.42 0.86 -3.66
C LYS A 74 14.07 0.68 -5.14
N SER A 75 13.46 -0.45 -5.50
CA SER A 75 12.88 -0.58 -6.83
C SER A 75 11.82 0.52 -6.93
N GLU A 76 11.94 1.38 -7.94
CA GLU A 76 10.92 2.43 -8.22
C GLU A 76 9.54 1.82 -8.47
N ASP A 77 9.48 0.51 -8.78
CA ASP A 77 8.25 -0.20 -9.00
C ASP A 77 7.81 -0.99 -7.75
N PRO A 78 6.74 -0.54 -7.06
CA PRO A 78 6.27 -1.18 -5.82
C PRO A 78 5.74 -2.60 -6.01
N ILE A 79 5.49 -3.04 -7.24
CA ILE A 79 5.02 -4.41 -7.55
C ILE A 79 6.10 -5.28 -8.22
N ALA A 80 7.36 -4.80 -8.32
CA ALA A 80 8.44 -5.54 -8.99
C ALA A 80 8.72 -6.92 -8.36
N SER A 81 8.43 -7.07 -7.06
CA SER A 81 8.57 -8.34 -6.35
C SER A 81 7.31 -9.22 -6.39
N PHE A 82 6.22 -8.76 -7.01
CA PHE A 82 4.96 -9.51 -6.98
C PHE A 82 4.93 -10.58 -8.07
N GLU A 83 4.52 -11.77 -7.66
CA GLU A 83 4.16 -12.88 -8.55
C GLU A 83 2.64 -12.99 -8.64
N PHE A 84 2.14 -13.23 -9.86
CA PHE A 84 0.71 -13.23 -10.15
C PHE A 84 0.27 -14.56 -10.76
N SER A 85 -0.75 -15.20 -10.18
CA SER A 85 -1.37 -16.40 -10.71
C SER A 85 -2.45 -16.05 -11.73
N ARG A 86 -2.07 -15.91 -13.00
CA ARG A 86 -2.97 -15.50 -14.10
C ARG A 86 -4.33 -16.22 -14.11
N ASN A 87 -4.32 -17.54 -13.89
CA ASN A 87 -5.54 -18.34 -13.95
C ASN A 87 -6.60 -17.95 -12.91
N ALA A 88 -6.21 -17.27 -11.84
CA ALA A 88 -7.14 -16.78 -10.83
C ALA A 88 -7.98 -15.59 -11.31
N PHE A 89 -7.53 -14.86 -12.33
CA PHE A 89 -8.06 -13.55 -12.70
C PHE A 89 -8.74 -13.51 -14.07
N VAL A 90 -8.35 -14.38 -15.00
CA VAL A 90 -8.87 -14.38 -16.38
C VAL A 90 -10.39 -14.47 -16.41
N GLY A 91 -11.04 -13.47 -17.03
CA GLY A 91 -12.49 -13.40 -17.16
C GLY A 91 -13.23 -13.14 -15.86
N LYS A 92 -12.53 -12.74 -14.79
CA LYS A 92 -13.12 -12.43 -13.48
C LYS A 92 -13.13 -10.92 -13.23
N LYS A 93 -14.13 -10.48 -12.46
CA LYS A 93 -14.12 -9.19 -11.77
C LYS A 93 -13.35 -9.38 -10.46
N VAL A 94 -12.46 -8.45 -10.12
CA VAL A 94 -11.56 -8.60 -8.98
C VAL A 94 -11.90 -7.56 -7.92
N ILE A 95 -12.02 -7.99 -6.66
CA ILE A 95 -11.95 -7.10 -5.50
C ILE A 95 -10.55 -7.26 -4.91
N LEU A 96 -9.74 -6.21 -5.00
CA LEU A 96 -8.39 -6.16 -4.48
C LEU A 96 -8.41 -5.45 -3.12
N ILE A 97 -8.02 -6.17 -2.07
CA ILE A 97 -8.10 -5.68 -0.68
C ILE A 97 -6.72 -5.33 -0.15
N ASP A 98 -6.63 -4.17 0.50
CA ASP A 98 -5.52 -3.80 1.39
C ASP A 98 -6.07 -3.11 2.64
N ASP A 99 -5.24 -2.91 3.68
CA ASP A 99 -5.66 -2.22 4.90
C ASP A 99 -5.65 -0.70 4.74
N ILE A 100 -4.61 -0.14 4.14
CA ILE A 100 -4.42 1.31 4.01
C ILE A 100 -4.02 1.67 2.59
N ILE A 101 -4.69 2.67 2.02
CA ILE A 101 -4.25 3.31 0.79
C ILE A 101 -3.61 4.66 1.11
N THR A 102 -2.40 4.88 0.59
CA THR A 102 -1.69 6.17 0.66
C THR A 102 -1.88 6.93 -0.65
N ARG A 103 -0.88 6.92 -1.53
CA ARG A 103 -0.95 7.52 -2.87
C ARG A 103 -1.67 6.65 -3.89
N GLY A 104 -1.95 5.39 -3.57
CA GLY A 104 -2.60 4.45 -4.48
C GLY A 104 -1.69 3.79 -5.52
N THR A 105 -0.41 4.16 -5.60
CA THR A 105 0.51 3.67 -6.65
C THR A 105 0.58 2.15 -6.70
N THR A 106 0.73 1.47 -5.55
CA THR A 106 0.74 -0.01 -5.50
C THR A 106 -0.58 -0.60 -5.99
N PHE A 107 -1.71 -0.01 -5.58
CA PHE A 107 -3.03 -0.44 -6.04
C PHE A 107 -3.17 -0.29 -7.54
N ASN A 108 -2.90 0.89 -8.10
CA ASN A 108 -3.08 1.18 -9.52
C ASN A 108 -2.20 0.25 -10.38
N LYS A 109 -0.90 0.12 -10.06
CA LYS A 109 -0.01 -0.79 -10.78
C LYS A 109 -0.44 -2.26 -10.68
N THR A 110 -0.96 -2.68 -9.52
CA THR A 110 -1.50 -4.04 -9.35
C THR A 110 -2.77 -4.22 -10.20
N ALA A 111 -3.68 -3.26 -10.20
CA ALA A 111 -4.91 -3.29 -10.99
C ALA A 111 -4.60 -3.38 -12.48
N ASP A 112 -3.74 -2.50 -13.01
CA ASP A 112 -3.29 -2.52 -14.41
C ASP A 112 -2.68 -3.87 -14.78
N LYS A 113 -1.86 -4.43 -13.89
CA LYS A 113 -1.28 -5.76 -14.09
C LYS A 113 -2.33 -6.85 -14.19
N LEU A 114 -3.32 -6.86 -13.30
CA LEU A 114 -4.41 -7.84 -13.31
C LEU A 114 -5.27 -7.71 -14.57
N GLU A 115 -5.61 -6.50 -15.01
CA GLU A 115 -6.36 -6.25 -16.24
C GLU A 115 -5.56 -6.68 -17.46
N SER A 116 -4.25 -6.40 -17.53
CA SER A 116 -3.37 -6.88 -18.59
C SER A 116 -3.30 -8.41 -18.67
N MET A 117 -3.57 -9.10 -17.56
CA MET A 117 -3.64 -10.57 -17.47
C MET A 117 -5.02 -11.13 -17.79
N GLY A 118 -6.01 -10.28 -18.03
CA GLY A 118 -7.35 -10.68 -18.47
C GLY A 118 -8.43 -10.58 -17.40
N ALA A 119 -8.20 -9.86 -16.30
CA ALA A 119 -9.29 -9.46 -15.40
C ALA A 119 -10.25 -8.53 -16.14
N VAL A 120 -11.55 -8.64 -15.85
CA VAL A 120 -12.60 -7.83 -16.51
C VAL A 120 -12.62 -6.41 -15.94
N CYS A 121 -12.43 -6.29 -14.65
CA CYS A 121 -12.25 -5.03 -13.93
C CYS A 121 -11.64 -5.32 -12.56
N VAL A 122 -11.00 -4.32 -11.97
CA VAL A 122 -10.44 -4.38 -10.63
C VAL A 122 -11.01 -3.25 -9.78
N THR A 123 -11.55 -3.60 -8.62
CA THR A 123 -12.09 -2.64 -7.64
C THR A 123 -11.29 -2.74 -6.34
N GLY A 124 -10.78 -1.61 -5.86
CA GLY A 124 -10.05 -1.56 -4.58
C GLY A 124 -10.99 -1.48 -3.38
N LEU A 125 -10.59 -2.12 -2.29
CA LEU A 125 -11.30 -2.05 -1.02
C LEU A 125 -10.30 -1.88 0.13
N PHE A 126 -10.39 -0.76 0.83
CA PHE A 126 -9.45 -0.31 1.86
C PHE A 126 -10.19 0.08 3.13
N LEU A 127 -9.57 -0.12 4.31
CA LEU A 127 -10.14 0.34 5.58
C LEU A 127 -9.90 1.83 5.80
N ALA A 128 -8.77 2.35 5.35
CA ALA A 128 -8.38 3.72 5.58
C ALA A 128 -7.61 4.29 4.39
N LYS A 129 -7.70 5.62 4.25
CA LYS A 129 -6.86 6.41 3.35
C LYS A 129 -6.02 7.36 4.19
N THR A 130 -4.72 7.41 3.94
CA THR A 130 -3.86 8.44 4.52
C THR A 130 -4.21 9.78 3.91
N ILE A 131 -4.49 10.76 4.74
CA ILE A 131 -4.72 12.15 4.31
C ILE A 131 -3.44 12.91 4.64
N ASN A 132 -2.80 13.49 3.64
CA ASN A 132 -1.72 14.43 3.90
C ASN A 132 -2.31 15.69 4.52
N PRO A 133 -1.89 16.12 5.73
CA PRO A 133 -2.44 17.28 6.39
C PRO A 133 -2.33 18.57 5.56
N ASP A 134 -1.34 18.69 4.69
CA ASP A 134 -1.16 19.84 3.81
C ASP A 134 -2.27 19.97 2.74
N TYR A 135 -3.02 18.91 2.48
CA TYR A 135 -4.18 18.89 1.57
C TYR A 135 -5.53 18.82 2.28
N ALA A 136 -5.58 18.82 3.60
CA ALA A 136 -6.83 18.73 4.37
C ALA A 136 -7.76 19.97 4.22
N GLY A 137 -7.29 21.04 3.58
CA GLY A 137 -8.05 22.27 3.31
C GLY A 137 -8.85 22.27 1.99
N TYR A 138 -8.72 21.27 1.13
CA TYR A 138 -9.34 21.24 -0.20
C TYR A 138 -10.34 20.10 -0.42
N SER A 139 -11.13 19.71 0.58
CA SER A 139 -12.19 18.73 0.38
C SER A 139 -13.56 19.36 0.36
N SER A 140 -13.95 19.95 -0.77
CA SER A 140 -15.33 19.90 -1.30
C SER A 140 -15.36 20.57 -2.67
N GLY A 141 -14.85 19.91 -3.65
CA GLY A 141 -14.93 20.29 -5.07
C GLY A 141 -14.89 19.03 -5.91
N MET A 142 -15.98 18.80 -6.56
CA MET A 142 -16.24 17.84 -7.62
C MET A 142 -14.97 17.56 -8.44
N TYR A 143 -14.43 16.32 -8.37
CA TYR A 143 -13.38 15.87 -9.27
C TYR A 143 -14.01 15.70 -10.67
N GLU A 144 -13.69 16.59 -11.58
CA GLU A 144 -13.82 16.34 -13.02
C GLU A 144 -12.64 15.44 -13.44
N PRO A 145 -12.86 14.38 -14.24
CA PRO A 145 -11.81 13.38 -14.52
C PRO A 145 -10.73 13.80 -15.53
N ASP A 146 -10.69 15.03 -15.99
CA ASP A 146 -9.87 15.46 -17.12
C ASP A 146 -8.63 16.33 -16.77
N ASP A 147 -8.34 16.56 -15.48
CA ASP A 147 -7.11 17.24 -15.07
C ASP A 147 -6.19 16.25 -14.34
N GLU A 148 -5.50 15.37 -15.08
CA GLU A 148 -4.27 14.77 -14.59
C GLU A 148 -3.20 15.87 -14.59
N PRO A 149 -2.72 16.33 -13.42
CA PRO A 149 -1.52 17.14 -13.40
C PRO A 149 -0.35 16.26 -13.84
N ASP A 150 0.36 16.73 -14.84
CA ASP A 150 1.61 16.21 -15.36
C ASP A 150 2.64 16.20 -14.20
N TYR A 151 2.81 15.04 -13.55
CA TYR A 151 3.69 14.84 -12.40
C TYR A 151 5.12 14.47 -12.79
N ASP A 152 5.56 14.83 -14.00
CA ASP A 152 6.91 14.53 -14.45
C ASP A 152 7.96 15.56 -14.00
N ASP A 153 7.60 16.59 -13.22
CA ASP A 153 8.57 17.63 -12.92
C ASP A 153 8.39 18.24 -11.52
N TYR A 154 8.59 17.47 -10.43
CA TYR A 154 8.96 18.06 -9.12
C TYR A 154 9.41 16.95 -8.13
N TYR A 155 10.56 16.36 -8.38
CA TYR A 155 11.47 15.95 -7.32
C TYR A 155 12.55 17.00 -7.21
N GLU A 156 12.23 18.16 -6.64
CA GLU A 156 13.25 18.84 -5.86
C GLU A 156 13.48 17.90 -4.68
N GLU A 157 14.68 17.30 -4.61
CA GLU A 157 15.22 16.82 -3.36
C GLU A 157 15.20 18.05 -2.44
N GLU A 158 14.19 18.13 -1.55
CA GLU A 158 14.32 18.98 -0.40
C GLU A 158 15.51 18.44 0.38
N THR A 159 16.67 18.99 0.10
CA THR A 159 17.82 18.88 0.99
C THR A 159 17.43 19.62 2.25
N TYR A 160 16.90 18.89 3.20
CA TYR A 160 16.66 19.39 4.55
C TYR A 160 18.06 19.61 5.16
N ASP A 161 18.49 20.85 5.14
CA ASP A 161 19.73 21.30 5.77
C ASP A 161 19.40 21.96 7.13
N ASN A 162 18.45 21.38 7.87
CA ASN A 162 17.97 21.95 9.13
C ASN A 162 19.07 21.93 10.22
N TYR A 163 19.99 20.98 10.12
CA TYR A 163 21.06 20.76 11.12
C TYR A 163 22.45 21.06 10.57
N ASN A 164 22.52 21.80 9.47
CA ASN A 164 23.79 22.20 8.85
C ASN A 164 24.66 22.98 9.87
N GLY A 165 25.92 22.55 10.01
CA GLY A 165 26.86 23.08 11.02
C GLY A 165 26.85 22.29 12.33
N SER A 166 26.01 21.27 12.50
CA SER A 166 26.07 20.36 13.63
C SER A 166 27.14 19.29 13.45
N TYR A 167 27.68 18.78 14.56
CA TYR A 167 28.66 17.70 14.51
C TYR A 167 28.04 16.40 13.95
N ALA A 168 26.80 16.11 14.32
CA ALA A 168 26.08 14.93 13.87
C ALA A 168 25.94 14.91 12.34
N GLN A 169 25.62 16.05 11.72
CA GLN A 169 25.46 16.12 10.27
C GLN A 169 26.81 16.29 9.53
N ASP A 170 27.63 17.25 9.93
CA ASP A 170 28.83 17.64 9.16
C ASP A 170 30.00 16.68 9.32
N VAL A 171 30.13 16.02 10.47
CA VAL A 171 31.26 15.14 10.78
C VAL A 171 30.87 13.67 10.73
N GLU A 172 29.70 13.29 11.29
CA GLU A 172 29.25 11.91 11.34
C GLU A 172 28.35 11.53 10.17
N GLY A 173 27.88 12.51 9.38
CA GLY A 173 27.12 12.28 8.16
C GLY A 173 25.69 11.81 8.39
N TRP A 174 25.08 12.17 9.52
CA TRP A 174 23.69 11.87 9.81
C TRP A 174 22.77 12.73 8.93
N SER A 175 21.72 12.13 8.41
CA SER A 175 20.69 12.89 7.72
C SER A 175 19.79 13.64 8.72
N ASP A 176 19.11 14.69 8.28
CA ASP A 176 18.11 15.39 9.10
C ASP A 176 17.09 14.42 9.69
N GLN A 177 16.66 13.43 8.90
CA GLN A 177 15.70 12.42 9.34
C GLN A 177 16.28 11.50 10.44
N ASP A 178 17.56 11.17 10.38
CA ASP A 178 18.20 10.38 11.44
C ASP A 178 18.30 11.18 12.73
N ILE A 179 18.57 12.49 12.63
CA ILE A 179 18.63 13.40 13.77
C ILE A 179 17.25 13.57 14.40
N ASP A 180 16.20 13.70 13.59
CA ASP A 180 14.83 13.79 14.09
C ASP A 180 14.36 12.48 14.75
N ASP A 181 14.66 11.33 14.12
CA ASP A 181 14.15 10.04 14.58
C ASP A 181 14.93 9.47 15.78
N VAL A 182 16.22 9.75 15.89
CA VAL A 182 17.11 9.16 16.90
C VAL A 182 17.45 10.12 18.03
N LEU A 183 17.56 11.41 17.71
CA LEU A 183 17.99 12.46 18.62
C LEU A 183 16.85 13.44 18.98
N ASP A 184 15.58 13.09 18.66
CA ASP A 184 14.42 13.95 18.89
C ASP A 184 14.58 15.38 18.34
N GLY A 185 15.33 15.53 17.23
CA GLY A 185 15.63 16.82 16.60
C GLY A 185 16.69 17.68 17.33
N ASP A 186 17.42 17.09 18.25
CA ASP A 186 18.54 17.78 18.95
C ASP A 186 19.89 17.22 18.49
N PRO A 187 20.57 17.87 17.50
CA PRO A 187 21.84 17.37 16.97
C PRO A 187 22.96 17.36 18.02
N ASP A 188 22.83 18.09 19.11
CA ASP A 188 23.80 18.10 20.21
C ASP A 188 23.62 16.89 21.14
N ALA A 189 22.47 16.21 21.08
CA ALA A 189 22.22 14.98 21.83
C ALA A 189 23.07 13.78 21.34
N TYR A 190 23.72 13.89 20.17
CA TYR A 190 24.62 12.88 19.64
C TYR A 190 25.66 12.36 20.66
N TRP A 191 26.12 13.24 21.56
CA TRP A 191 27.09 12.89 22.61
C TRP A 191 26.51 12.07 23.76
N ASN A 192 25.22 11.88 23.80
CA ASN A 192 24.51 11.15 24.88
C ASN A 192 24.08 9.73 24.47
N ILE A 193 24.49 9.24 23.28
CA ILE A 193 24.22 7.89 22.81
C ILE A 193 25.32 6.97 23.38
N ASP A 194 25.01 6.25 24.47
CA ASP A 194 25.84 5.18 25.08
C ASP A 194 25.43 3.79 24.55
#